data_b5bb9478fe546343bb2f8d83c346820c
#
_entry.id   b5bb9478fe546343bb2f8d83c346820c
#
_cell.length_a   1.000
_cell.length_b   1.000
_cell.length_c   1.000
_cell.angle_alpha   90.00
_cell.angle_beta   90.00
_cell.angle_gamma   90.00
#
_symmetry.space_group_name_H-M   'P 1'
#
loop_
_entity.id
_entity.type
_entity.pdbx_description
1 polymer ?
#
loop_
_entity_poly.entity_id
_entity_poly.type
_entity_poly.pdbx_seq_one_letter_code
_entity_poly.pdbx_strand_id
1 'polypeptide(L)' 'MIGAILNAIRRQCAFSADMMAAALCLQRHDYDDLELDRRMATTEERMLIESMCANLCIAY' A
#
# COMPACT_ATOMS: atom_id res chain seq x y z
N MET A 1 7.22 -2.96 -8.59
CA MET A 1 7.40 -3.42 -7.20
C MET A 1 6.38 -2.74 -6.32
N ILE A 2 5.74 -3.51 -5.47
CA ILE A 2 4.60 -3.05 -4.68
C ILE A 2 4.98 -1.94 -3.70
N GLY A 3 6.20 -2.00 -3.16
CA GLY A 3 6.66 -1.00 -2.20
C GLY A 3 6.70 0.41 -2.76
N ALA A 4 7.13 0.56 -4.01
CA ALA A 4 7.16 1.86 -4.67
C ALA A 4 5.73 2.40 -4.87
N ILE A 5 4.80 1.50 -5.19
CA ILE A 5 3.39 1.87 -5.39
C ILE A 5 2.77 2.33 -4.06
N LEU A 6 3.04 1.60 -3.00
CA LEU A 6 2.55 1.97 -1.66
C LEU A 6 3.10 3.32 -1.23
N ASN A 7 4.36 3.57 -1.49
CA ASN A 7 4.99 4.86 -1.19
C ASN A 7 4.33 5.99 -1.98
N ALA A 8 4.04 5.76 -3.27
CA ALA A 8 3.36 6.75 -4.11
C ALA A 8 1.96 7.07 -3.57
N ILE A 9 1.20 6.05 -3.18
CA ILE A 9 -0.12 6.25 -2.59
C ILE A 9 -0.01 7.05 -1.30
N ARG A 10 0.92 6.69 -0.44
CA ARG A 10 1.11 7.35 0.85
C ARG A 10 1.44 8.83 0.68
N ARG A 11 2.33 9.14 -0.26
CA ARG A 11 2.70 10.54 -0.56
C ARG A 11 1.52 11.32 -1.12
N GLN A 12 0.78 10.72 -2.04
CA GLN A 12 -0.36 11.36 -2.69
C GLN A 12 -1.44 11.72 -1.67
N CYS A 13 -1.67 10.85 -0.70
CA CYS A 13 -2.69 11.04 0.33
C CYS A 13 -2.17 11.75 1.56
N ALA A 14 -0.87 11.99 1.65
CA ALA A 14 -0.22 12.51 2.86
C ALA A 14 -0.49 11.63 4.07
N PHE A 15 -0.52 10.32 3.88
CA PHE A 15 -0.76 9.36 4.95
C PHE A 15 0.53 8.99 5.65
N SER A 16 0.43 8.71 6.96
CA SER A 16 1.49 8.05 7.68
C SER A 16 1.47 6.55 7.36
N ALA A 17 2.55 5.84 7.71
CA ALA A 17 2.60 4.40 7.53
C ALA A 17 1.51 3.70 8.37
N ASP A 18 1.20 4.23 9.56
CA ASP A 18 0.12 3.69 10.38
C ASP A 18 -1.23 3.83 9.70
N MET A 19 -1.48 4.96 9.05
CA MET A 19 -2.72 5.17 8.32
C MET A 19 -2.83 4.22 7.13
N MET A 20 -1.74 3.98 6.43
CA MET A 20 -1.72 3.01 5.32
C MET A 20 -1.98 1.60 5.80
N ALA A 21 -1.36 1.21 6.91
CA ALA A 21 -1.60 -0.11 7.50
C ALA A 21 -3.08 -0.29 7.85
N ALA A 22 -3.68 0.72 8.45
CA ALA A 22 -5.11 0.69 8.78
C ALA A 22 -5.98 0.58 7.52
N ALA A 23 -5.64 1.32 6.48
CA ALA A 23 -6.39 1.30 5.22
C ALA A 23 -6.35 -0.08 4.55
N LEU A 24 -5.27 -0.83 4.73
CA LEU A 24 -5.11 -2.18 4.18
C LEU A 24 -5.50 -3.26 5.17
N CYS A 25 -6.01 -2.89 6.34
CA CYS A 25 -6.37 -3.83 7.41
C CYS A 25 -5.19 -4.68 7.86
N LEU A 26 -4.00 -4.08 7.92
CA LEU A 26 -2.77 -4.74 8.30
C LEU A 26 -2.23 -4.18 9.60
N GLN A 27 -1.44 -4.99 10.29
CA GLN A 27 -0.62 -4.50 11.38
C GLN A 27 0.55 -3.71 10.80
N ARG A 28 1.12 -2.80 11.59
CA ARG A 28 2.18 -1.91 11.11
C ARG A 28 3.37 -2.67 10.56
N HIS A 29 3.82 -3.73 11.25
CA HIS A 29 4.97 -4.48 10.79
C HIS A 29 4.70 -5.24 9.48
N ASP A 30 3.48 -5.71 9.27
CA ASP A 30 3.10 -6.34 8.01
C ASP A 30 3.11 -5.33 6.86
N TYR A 31 2.63 -4.12 7.12
CA TYR A 31 2.69 -3.05 6.14
C TYR A 31 4.13 -2.68 5.81
N ASP A 32 4.98 -2.56 6.83
CA ASP A 32 6.39 -2.23 6.63
C ASP A 32 7.08 -3.28 5.74
N ASP A 33 6.75 -4.55 5.93
CA ASP A 33 7.30 -5.62 5.10
C ASP A 33 6.85 -5.49 3.64
N LEU A 34 5.59 -5.10 3.41
CA LEU A 34 5.10 -4.85 2.06
C LEU A 34 5.81 -3.64 1.42
N GLU A 35 5.92 -2.54 2.15
CA GLU A 35 6.52 -1.31 1.63
C GLU A 35 8.00 -1.51 1.31
N LEU A 36 8.69 -2.33 2.08
CA LEU A 36 10.11 -2.63 1.87
C LEU A 36 10.35 -3.82 0.94
N ASP A 37 9.30 -4.35 0.34
CA ASP A 37 9.35 -5.51 -0.55
C ASP A 37 9.97 -6.75 0.11
N ARG A 38 9.74 -6.91 1.42
CA ARG A 38 10.21 -8.09 2.16
C ARG A 38 9.28 -9.27 2.04
N ARG A 39 8.02 -9.04 1.67
CA ARG A 39 7.06 -10.09 1.37
C ARG A 39 6.20 -9.70 0.19
N MET A 40 5.57 -10.67 -0.42
CA MET A 40 4.65 -10.42 -1.53
C MET A 40 3.26 -10.10 -1.00
N ALA A 41 2.55 -9.25 -1.72
CA ALA A 41 1.16 -8.95 -1.40
C ALA A 41 0.28 -10.14 -1.75
N THR A 42 -0.72 -10.39 -0.91
CA THR A 42 -1.76 -11.37 -1.22
C THR A 42 -2.66 -10.82 -2.33
N THR A 43 -3.47 -11.70 -2.92
CA THR A 43 -4.43 -11.29 -3.95
C THR A 43 -5.38 -10.22 -3.43
N GLU A 44 -5.88 -10.38 -2.20
CA GLU A 44 -6.78 -9.40 -1.60
C GLU A 44 -6.10 -8.05 -1.40
N GLU A 45 -4.86 -8.07 -0.91
CA GLU A 45 -4.09 -6.84 -0.73
C GLU A 45 -3.84 -6.15 -2.07
N ARG A 46 -3.52 -6.92 -3.11
CA ARG A 46 -3.34 -6.36 -4.45
C ARG A 46 -4.60 -5.69 -4.97
N MET A 47 -5.76 -6.31 -4.75
CA MET A 47 -7.03 -5.74 -5.20
C MET A 47 -7.32 -4.41 -4.51
N LEU A 48 -7.05 -4.33 -3.21
CA LEU A 48 -7.21 -3.07 -2.47
C LEU A 48 -6.25 -2.00 -2.98
N ILE A 49 -5.00 -2.37 -3.22
CA ILE A 49 -3.99 -1.44 -3.72
C ILE A 49 -4.34 -0.96 -5.12
N GLU A 50 -4.78 -1.84 -6.01
CA GLU A 50 -5.23 -1.46 -7.35
C GLU A 50 -6.39 -0.48 -7.30
N SER A 51 -7.34 -0.73 -6.40
CA SER A 51 -8.49 0.16 -6.23
C SER A 51 -8.05 1.54 -5.77
N MET A 52 -7.12 1.61 -4.82
CA MET A 52 -6.58 2.88 -4.37
C MET A 52 -5.84 3.61 -5.49
N CYS A 53 -5.06 2.89 -6.28
CA CYS A 53 -4.35 3.47 -7.42
C CYS A 53 -5.31 4.04 -8.44
N ALA A 54 -6.38 3.31 -8.76
CA ALA A 54 -7.39 3.78 -9.71
C ALA A 54 -8.05 5.08 -9.23
N ASN A 55 -8.38 5.16 -7.94
CA ASN A 55 -9.00 6.35 -7.37
C ASN A 55 -8.07 7.55 -7.36
N LEU A 56 -6.77 7.32 -7.28
CA LEU A 56 -5.75 8.38 -7.19
C LEU A 56 -5.07 8.64 -8.53
N CYS A 57 -5.48 7.96 -9.59
CA CYS A 57 -4.86 8.06 -10.92
C CYS A 57 -3.36 7.70 -10.90
N ILE A 58 -3.00 6.74 -10.08
CA ILE A 58 -1.62 6.25 -9.99
C ILE A 58 -1.50 5.00 -10.86
N ALA A 59 -0.45 4.92 -11.65
CA ALA A 59 -0.19 3.74 -12.47
C ALA A 59 0.15 2.54 -11.58
N TYR A 60 -0.49 1.42 -11.82
CA TYR A 60 -0.26 0.19 -11.05
C TYR A 60 0.76 -0.73 -11.78
#